data_bdd41d2d7346035ce010a3acb7bea434
#
_entry.id   bdd41d2d7346035ce010a3acb7bea434
#
_cell.length_a   1.000
_cell.length_b   1.000
_cell.length_c   1.000
_cell.angle_alpha   90.00
_cell.angle_beta   90.00
_cell.angle_gamma   90.00
#
_symmetry.space_group_name_H-M   'P 1'
#
loop_
_entity.id
_entity.type
_entity.pdbx_description
1 polymer ?
#
loop_
_entity_poly.entity_id
_entity_poly.type
_entity_poly.pdbx_seq_one_letter_code
_entity_poly.pdbx_strand_id
1 'polypeptide(L)'
;MFTKSLADCPPLLANDGCRIFELLHGKNDAIDLPYSFAVAEVEVGQSSYRHRLRQTEIYFILAGRGRMHVDDETRELAVGDTVVISPQAAQWIDNIGDELLRFVAVVSPPWRAEDDELLALT
;
A
#
# COMPACT_ATOMS: atom_id res chain seq x y z
N MET A 1 3.48 9.95 -24.43
CA MET A 1 3.37 8.73 -23.59
C MET A 1 4.27 8.91 -22.37
N PHE A 2 3.73 8.63 -21.18
CA PHE A 2 4.54 8.65 -19.94
C PHE A 2 4.84 7.21 -19.53
N THR A 3 6.11 6.92 -19.26
CA THR A 3 6.53 5.60 -18.76
C THR A 3 7.51 5.80 -17.60
N LYS A 4 7.50 4.88 -16.65
CA LYS A 4 8.41 4.89 -15.52
C LYS A 4 8.66 3.45 -15.07
N SER A 5 9.89 3.11 -14.77
CA SER A 5 10.27 1.77 -14.34
C SER A 5 10.37 1.70 -12.82
N LEU A 6 9.95 0.57 -12.25
CA LEU A 6 10.11 0.32 -10.82
C LEU A 6 11.58 0.45 -10.39
N ALA A 7 12.50 0.00 -11.24
CA ALA A 7 13.95 0.07 -10.97
C ALA A 7 14.45 1.51 -10.82
N ASP A 8 13.74 2.49 -11.40
CA ASP A 8 14.13 3.90 -11.35
C ASP A 8 13.49 4.66 -10.18
N CYS A 9 12.65 3.99 -9.39
CA CYS A 9 12.01 4.60 -8.24
C CYS A 9 12.89 4.49 -7.00
N PRO A 10 13.24 5.59 -6.33
CA PRO A 10 13.94 5.50 -5.05
C PRO A 10 12.98 4.92 -4.01
N PRO A 11 13.43 3.97 -3.18
CA PRO A 11 12.60 3.43 -2.11
C PRO A 11 12.36 4.50 -1.04
N LEU A 12 11.12 4.56 -0.55
CA LEU A 12 10.71 5.44 0.56
C LEU A 12 10.17 4.58 1.68
N LEU A 13 10.38 5.02 2.92
CA LEU A 13 9.72 4.41 4.07
C LEU A 13 8.40 5.15 4.28
N ALA A 14 7.29 4.45 4.12
CA ALA A 14 5.96 5.03 4.31
C ALA A 14 5.62 5.18 5.79
N ASN A 15 4.60 5.97 6.10
CA ASN A 15 4.12 6.17 7.47
C ASN A 15 3.70 4.86 8.12
N ASP A 16 3.20 3.91 7.35
CA ASP A 16 2.77 2.58 7.84
C ASP A 16 3.91 1.57 7.98
N GLY A 17 5.16 1.99 7.74
CA GLY A 17 6.35 1.14 7.88
C GLY A 17 6.69 0.32 6.64
N CYS A 18 5.89 0.36 5.59
CA CYS A 18 6.18 -0.33 4.33
C CYS A 18 7.28 0.41 3.56
N ARG A 19 8.07 -0.35 2.79
CA ARG A 19 8.94 0.22 1.77
C ARG A 19 8.08 0.49 0.54
N ILE A 20 8.10 1.74 0.04
CA ILE A 20 7.22 2.20 -1.03
C ILE A 20 8.04 2.67 -2.22
N PHE A 21 7.57 2.33 -3.41
CA PHE A 21 8.10 2.81 -4.68
C PHE A 21 6.96 3.54 -5.41
N GLU A 22 7.03 4.86 -5.44
CA GLU A 22 5.97 5.69 -6.04
C GLU A 22 6.14 5.73 -7.56
N LEU A 23 5.41 4.88 -8.27
CA LEU A 23 5.47 4.81 -9.73
C LEU A 23 4.76 5.96 -10.40
N LEU A 24 3.55 6.30 -9.94
CA LEU A 24 2.76 7.39 -10.51
C LEU A 24 2.22 8.26 -9.39
N HIS A 25 2.71 9.48 -9.30
CA HIS A 25 2.20 10.49 -8.38
C HIS A 25 2.49 11.88 -8.91
N GLY A 26 1.46 12.71 -9.00
CA GLY A 26 1.58 14.06 -9.55
C GLY A 26 2.59 14.98 -8.84
N LYS A 27 2.93 14.67 -7.57
CA LYS A 27 3.95 15.43 -6.83
C LYS A 27 5.37 15.17 -7.34
N ASN A 28 5.60 14.02 -7.98
CA ASN A 28 6.92 13.59 -8.44
C ASN A 28 7.07 13.66 -9.96
N ASP A 29 5.96 13.56 -10.67
CA ASP A 29 5.93 13.32 -12.11
C ASP A 29 5.09 14.39 -12.81
N ALA A 30 5.43 14.67 -14.08
CA ALA A 30 4.67 15.64 -14.89
C ALA A 30 3.39 14.97 -15.44
N ILE A 31 2.52 14.51 -14.54
CA ILE A 31 1.24 13.88 -14.85
C ILE A 31 0.16 14.44 -13.93
N ASP A 32 -1.08 14.40 -14.40
CA ASP A 32 -2.25 14.80 -13.62
C ASP A 32 -3.26 13.66 -13.69
N LEU A 33 -3.24 12.81 -12.66
CA LEU A 33 -4.11 11.65 -12.55
C LEU A 33 -4.98 11.77 -11.30
N PRO A 34 -6.23 11.27 -11.35
CA PRO A 34 -7.11 11.30 -10.17
C PRO A 34 -6.77 10.22 -9.13
N TYR A 35 -5.60 9.58 -9.25
CA TYR A 35 -5.11 8.56 -8.33
C TYR A 35 -3.60 8.56 -8.31
N SER A 36 -3.01 7.91 -7.30
CA SER A 36 -1.59 7.57 -7.26
C SER A 36 -1.44 6.05 -7.35
N PHE A 37 -0.27 5.59 -7.81
CA PHE A 37 0.03 4.19 -8.03
C PHE A 37 1.43 3.91 -7.49
N ALA A 38 1.53 2.99 -6.54
CA ALA A 38 2.80 2.63 -5.91
C ALA A 38 2.92 1.12 -5.80
N VAL A 39 4.15 0.65 -5.60
CA VAL A 39 4.43 -0.72 -5.18
C VAL A 39 4.92 -0.66 -3.75
N ALA A 40 4.38 -1.51 -2.90
CA ALA A 40 4.74 -1.61 -1.49
C ALA A 40 5.36 -2.96 -1.18
N GLU A 41 6.26 -2.99 -0.21
CA GLU A 41 6.95 -4.21 0.22
C GLU A 41 6.94 -4.32 1.74
N VAL A 42 6.70 -5.55 2.22
CA VAL A 42 6.77 -5.91 3.64
C VAL A 42 7.69 -7.12 3.79
N GLU A 43 8.72 -6.99 4.61
CA GLU A 43 9.69 -8.06 4.84
C GLU A 43 9.06 -9.26 5.55
N VAL A 44 9.69 -10.42 5.41
CA VAL A 44 9.29 -11.65 6.10
C VAL A 44 9.20 -11.41 7.61
N GLY A 45 8.12 -11.84 8.23
CA GLY A 45 7.90 -11.71 9.66
C GLY A 45 7.50 -10.32 10.13
N GLN A 46 7.30 -9.39 9.19
CA GLN A 46 6.94 -8.02 9.50
C GLN A 46 5.48 -7.72 9.11
N SER A 47 5.00 -6.60 9.60
CA SER A 47 3.65 -6.10 9.32
C SER A 47 3.73 -4.60 9.08
N SER A 48 2.79 -4.08 8.29
CA SER A 48 2.57 -2.63 8.28
C SER A 48 1.98 -2.19 9.62
N TYR A 49 2.16 -0.91 9.96
CA TYR A 49 1.53 -0.35 11.16
C TYR A 49 0.04 -0.17 10.90
N ARG A 50 -0.77 -0.26 11.96
CA ARG A 50 -2.19 0.00 11.87
C ARG A 50 -2.40 1.48 11.59
N HIS A 51 -3.14 1.78 10.50
CA HIS A 51 -3.40 3.15 10.08
C HIS A 51 -4.77 3.25 9.40
N ARG A 52 -5.21 4.48 9.16
CA ARG A 52 -6.38 4.75 8.33
C ARG A 52 -6.05 5.83 7.33
N LEU A 53 -6.66 5.74 6.16
CA LEU A 53 -6.46 6.67 5.06
C LEU A 53 -7.80 7.30 4.70
N ARG A 54 -7.81 8.60 4.41
CA ARG A 54 -9.04 9.30 4.00
C ARG A 54 -9.55 8.86 2.64
N GLN A 55 -8.63 8.47 1.75
CA GLN A 55 -8.96 8.06 0.39
C GLN A 55 -9.33 6.59 0.34
N THR A 56 -9.94 6.18 -0.79
CA THR A 56 -10.06 4.77 -1.12
C THR A 56 -8.70 4.21 -1.51
N GLU A 57 -8.38 3.03 -1.02
CA GLU A 57 -7.14 2.34 -1.37
C GLU A 57 -7.44 0.95 -1.90
N ILE A 58 -6.65 0.51 -2.89
CA ILE A 58 -6.76 -0.83 -3.48
C ILE A 58 -5.39 -1.46 -3.43
N TYR A 59 -5.30 -2.71 -2.93
CA TYR A 59 -4.10 -3.53 -3.04
C TYR A 59 -4.30 -4.62 -4.07
N PHE A 60 -3.22 -4.97 -4.77
CA PHE A 60 -3.15 -6.12 -5.65
C PHE A 60 -1.83 -6.85 -5.38
N ILE A 61 -1.90 -8.12 -4.97
CA ILE A 61 -0.72 -8.87 -4.53
C ILE A 61 0.09 -9.35 -5.73
N LEU A 62 1.36 -8.97 -5.76
CA LEU A 62 2.31 -9.33 -6.82
C LEU A 62 3.21 -10.50 -6.43
N ALA A 63 3.57 -10.62 -5.13
CA ALA A 63 4.46 -11.65 -4.64
C ALA A 63 4.19 -11.90 -3.16
N GLY A 64 4.38 -13.13 -2.71
CA GLY A 64 4.23 -13.48 -1.30
C GLY A 64 2.79 -13.75 -0.90
N ARG A 65 2.56 -13.80 0.42
CA ARG A 65 1.25 -14.01 1.03
C ARG A 65 1.07 -13.04 2.19
N GLY A 66 -0.10 -12.43 2.27
CA GLY A 66 -0.42 -11.47 3.32
C GLY A 66 -1.68 -11.86 4.06
N ARG A 67 -1.75 -11.44 5.33
CA ARG A 67 -3.01 -11.41 6.08
C ARG A 67 -3.45 -9.98 6.20
N MET A 68 -4.53 -9.65 5.51
CA MET A 68 -5.07 -8.30 5.48
C MET A 68 -6.11 -8.11 6.56
N HIS A 69 -6.00 -7.01 7.29
CA HIS A 69 -6.96 -6.59 8.31
C HIS A 69 -7.59 -5.28 7.88
N VAL A 70 -8.91 -5.24 7.81
CA VAL A 70 -9.68 -4.03 7.53
C VAL A 70 -10.80 -3.96 8.55
N ASP A 71 -10.74 -2.99 9.45
CA ASP A 71 -11.60 -2.87 10.62
C ASP A 71 -11.58 -4.16 11.44
N ASP A 72 -12.69 -4.88 11.55
CA ASP A 72 -12.78 -6.15 12.27
C ASP A 72 -12.77 -7.38 11.36
N GLU A 73 -12.54 -7.19 10.07
CA GLU A 73 -12.42 -8.29 9.11
C GLU A 73 -10.96 -8.66 8.88
N THR A 74 -10.72 -9.94 8.65
CA THR A 74 -9.39 -10.49 8.36
C THR A 74 -9.48 -11.49 7.22
N ARG A 75 -8.58 -11.37 6.23
CA ARG A 75 -8.51 -12.27 5.08
C ARG A 75 -7.07 -12.56 4.72
N GLU A 76 -6.78 -13.80 4.36
CA GLU A 76 -5.51 -14.15 3.74
C GLU A 76 -5.57 -13.84 2.25
N LEU A 77 -4.51 -13.22 1.74
CA LEU A 77 -4.36 -12.84 0.33
C LEU A 77 -3.14 -13.53 -0.26
N ALA A 78 -3.30 -14.02 -1.49
CA ALA A 78 -2.23 -14.64 -2.27
C ALA A 78 -2.02 -13.84 -3.55
N VAL A 79 -0.98 -14.20 -4.31
CA VAL A 79 -0.68 -13.58 -5.60
C VAL A 79 -1.91 -13.57 -6.49
N GLY A 80 -2.23 -12.40 -7.06
CA GLY A 80 -3.40 -12.22 -7.92
C GLY A 80 -4.67 -11.78 -7.19
N ASP A 81 -4.66 -11.75 -5.85
CA ASP A 81 -5.81 -11.25 -5.08
C ASP A 81 -5.77 -9.73 -4.98
N THR A 82 -6.95 -9.15 -4.89
CA THR A 82 -7.14 -7.72 -4.66
C THR A 82 -8.02 -7.48 -3.45
N VAL A 83 -7.83 -6.34 -2.81
CA VAL A 83 -8.68 -5.87 -1.72
C VAL A 83 -8.97 -4.38 -1.91
N VAL A 84 -10.22 -4.01 -1.70
CA VAL A 84 -10.65 -2.61 -1.67
C VAL A 84 -10.78 -2.19 -0.22
N ILE A 85 -10.09 -1.11 0.14
CA ILE A 85 -10.10 -0.55 1.49
C ILE A 85 -10.87 0.76 1.44
N SER A 86 -12.01 0.80 2.12
CA SER A 86 -12.87 1.98 2.14
C SER A 86 -12.21 3.14 2.88
N PRO A 87 -12.57 4.40 2.54
CA PRO A 87 -12.08 5.56 3.27
C PRO A 87 -12.29 5.42 4.78
N GLN A 88 -11.27 5.80 5.56
CA GLN A 88 -11.28 5.82 7.03
C GLN A 88 -11.28 4.45 7.71
N ALA A 89 -11.24 3.35 6.96
CA ALA A 89 -11.13 2.03 7.57
C ALA A 89 -9.76 1.84 8.22
N ALA A 90 -9.73 1.25 9.41
CA ALA A 90 -8.48 0.87 10.06
C ALA A 90 -7.90 -0.33 9.33
N GLN A 91 -6.64 -0.26 8.92
CA GLN A 91 -6.03 -1.26 8.07
C GLN A 91 -4.59 -1.57 8.46
N TRP A 92 -4.18 -2.82 8.25
CA TRP A 92 -2.78 -3.24 8.23
C TRP A 92 -2.68 -4.59 7.54
N ILE A 93 -1.47 -4.94 7.11
CA ILE A 93 -1.20 -6.23 6.47
C ILE A 93 0.03 -6.89 7.10
N ASP A 94 -0.07 -8.19 7.38
CA ASP A 94 1.03 -9.01 7.88
C ASP A 94 1.63 -9.80 6.73
N ASN A 95 2.96 -9.89 6.66
CA ASN A 95 3.60 -10.87 5.80
C ASN A 95 3.58 -12.23 6.51
N ILE A 96 2.77 -13.16 6.03
CA ILE A 96 2.63 -14.50 6.61
C ILE A 96 3.33 -15.59 5.80
N GLY A 97 4.04 -15.18 4.75
CA GLY A 97 4.78 -16.07 3.88
C GLY A 97 6.25 -16.20 4.28
N ASP A 98 7.01 -16.87 3.42
CA ASP A 98 8.45 -17.10 3.59
C ASP A 98 9.29 -16.29 2.59
N GLU A 99 8.66 -15.37 1.87
CA GLU A 99 9.31 -14.46 0.93
C GLU A 99 8.77 -13.05 1.11
N LEU A 100 9.42 -12.07 0.46
CA LEU A 100 8.99 -10.68 0.46
C LEU A 100 7.54 -10.57 -0.03
N LEU A 101 6.70 -9.89 0.75
CA LEU A 101 5.35 -9.55 0.33
C LEU A 101 5.43 -8.26 -0.49
N ARG A 102 4.93 -8.30 -1.71
CA ARG A 102 4.92 -7.16 -2.61
C ARG A 102 3.52 -6.98 -3.18
N PHE A 103 3.04 -5.75 -3.18
CA PHE A 103 1.70 -5.45 -3.71
C PHE A 103 1.65 -4.05 -4.31
N VAL A 104 0.72 -3.89 -5.26
CA VAL A 104 0.36 -2.57 -5.80
C VAL A 104 -0.55 -1.89 -4.80
N ALA A 105 -0.35 -0.59 -4.60
CA ALA A 105 -1.25 0.27 -3.83
C ALA A 105 -1.74 1.41 -4.73
N VAL A 106 -3.04 1.43 -5.01
CA VAL A 106 -3.69 2.52 -5.74
C VAL A 106 -4.51 3.33 -4.74
N VAL A 107 -4.32 4.64 -4.74
CA VAL A 107 -5.03 5.55 -3.84
C VAL A 107 -5.75 6.61 -4.66
N SER A 108 -7.04 6.79 -4.44
CA SER A 108 -7.86 7.78 -5.15
C SER A 108 -8.71 8.60 -4.17
N PRO A 109 -8.60 9.94 -4.19
CA PRO A 109 -7.61 10.80 -4.86
C PRO A 109 -6.16 10.45 -4.49
N PRO A 110 -5.15 11.00 -5.16
CA PRO A 110 -3.76 10.63 -4.90
C PRO A 110 -3.37 10.71 -3.43
N TRP A 111 -2.53 9.78 -3.00
CA TRP A 111 -2.09 9.69 -1.60
C TRP A 111 -1.45 11.00 -1.12
N ARG A 112 -1.78 11.39 0.11
CA ARG A 112 -1.20 12.54 0.80
C ARG A 112 -0.87 12.15 2.24
N ALA A 113 0.30 12.58 2.72
CA ALA A 113 0.74 12.25 4.08
C ALA A 113 -0.23 12.73 5.16
N GLU A 114 -0.82 13.91 4.98
CA GLU A 114 -1.77 14.50 5.92
C GLU A 114 -3.11 13.74 6.02
N ASP A 115 -3.38 12.86 5.07
CA ASP A 115 -4.60 12.04 5.04
C ASP A 115 -4.39 10.65 5.62
N ASP A 116 -3.15 10.32 6.00
CA ASP A 116 -2.74 9.00 6.48
C ASP A 116 -2.43 9.10 7.98
N GLU A 117 -3.27 8.49 8.81
CA GLU A 117 -3.19 8.58 10.27
C GLU A 117 -2.76 7.25 10.86
N LEU A 118 -1.66 7.25 11.62
CA LEU A 118 -1.25 6.08 12.39
C LEU A 118 -2.20 5.90 13.58
N LEU A 119 -2.58 4.65 13.82
CA LEU A 119 -3.48 4.27 14.90
C LEU A 119 -2.73 3.49 15.98
N ALA A 120 -3.22 3.59 17.21
CA ALA A 120 -2.70 2.77 18.30
C ALA A 120 -2.95 1.30 18.04
N LEU A 121 -2.04 0.41 18.49
CA LEU A 121 -2.15 -1.03 18.29
C LEU A 121 -3.26 -1.67 19.12
N THR A 122 -3.77 -0.97 20.12
CA THR A 122 -4.84 -1.47 21.00
C THR A 122 -5.94 -0.43 21.13
#